data_239f2da5425072398f311430e2bc4518
#
_entry.id   239f2da5425072398f311430e2bc4518
#
_cell.length_a   1.000
_cell.length_b   1.000
_cell.length_c   1.000
_cell.angle_alpha   90.00
_cell.angle_beta   90.00
_cell.angle_gamma   90.00
#
_symmetry.space_group_name_H-M   'P 1'
#
loop_
_entity.id
_entity.type
_entity.pdbx_description
1 polymer ?
#
loop_
_entity_poly.entity_id
_entity_poly.type
_entity_poly.pdbx_seq_one_letter_code
_entity_poly.pdbx_strand_id
1 'polypeptide(L)'
;MTQPVQCFGFNDGTAFGSATGGTAGYTFVWDSINGQAGQNANNLTPGVHTIYVTDQEGCTASDTVVITEPDLLTVDIIDSLTVYSYCDGTNSGQLCVVAEGGTPNYNYVWNDVLGQTTSCATNLIADNYTVLVMDDRNCIATVSFDLDSITSSMTTDSVDVTVNDVSCFGIYDGTININNVVGGSLP
;
A
#
# COMPACT_ATOMS: atom_id res chain seq x y z
N MET A 1 -3.42 -31.95 -4.52
CA MET A 1 -2.60 -30.73 -4.70
C MET A 1 -3.51 -29.54 -4.54
N THR A 2 -3.04 -28.46 -3.90
CA THR A 2 -3.80 -27.22 -3.71
C THR A 2 -2.99 -26.03 -4.17
N GLN A 3 -3.68 -24.98 -4.61
CA GLN A 3 -3.07 -23.65 -4.81
C GLN A 3 -3.81 -22.66 -3.90
N PRO A 4 -3.08 -21.86 -3.13
CA PRO A 4 -3.66 -20.78 -2.33
C PRO A 4 -4.27 -19.72 -3.24
N VAL A 5 -5.11 -18.86 -2.65
CA VAL A 5 -5.59 -17.68 -3.37
C VAL A 5 -4.44 -16.72 -3.69
N GLN A 6 -4.58 -15.96 -4.76
CA GLN A 6 -3.53 -15.07 -5.23
C GLN A 6 -3.32 -13.89 -4.29
N CYS A 7 -4.39 -13.22 -3.92
CA CYS A 7 -4.35 -12.04 -3.03
C CYS A 7 -5.28 -12.24 -1.84
N PHE A 8 -5.04 -11.48 -0.77
CA PHE A 8 -5.94 -11.42 0.39
C PHE A 8 -7.38 -11.12 -0.06
N GLY A 9 -8.33 -11.94 0.43
CA GLY A 9 -9.75 -11.79 0.13
C GLY A 9 -10.17 -12.29 -1.26
N PHE A 10 -9.27 -12.85 -2.06
CA PHE A 10 -9.62 -13.44 -3.36
C PHE A 10 -10.23 -14.83 -3.20
N ASN A 11 -10.94 -15.27 -4.24
CA ASN A 11 -11.64 -16.56 -4.31
C ASN A 11 -11.19 -17.33 -5.55
N ASP A 12 -9.89 -17.41 -5.78
CA ASP A 12 -9.26 -18.05 -6.94
C ASP A 12 -8.43 -19.29 -6.57
N GLY A 13 -8.58 -19.77 -5.34
CA GLY A 13 -7.95 -20.98 -4.85
C GLY A 13 -8.38 -22.21 -5.65
N THR A 14 -7.50 -23.21 -5.77
CA THR A 14 -7.79 -24.45 -6.47
C THR A 14 -7.39 -25.66 -5.66
N ALA A 15 -8.11 -26.77 -5.86
CA ALA A 15 -7.79 -28.06 -5.28
C ALA A 15 -8.00 -29.20 -6.28
N PHE A 16 -7.23 -30.30 -6.10
CA PHE A 16 -7.36 -31.50 -6.88
C PHE A 16 -7.48 -32.72 -5.95
N GLY A 17 -8.49 -33.56 -6.17
CA GLY A 17 -8.74 -34.79 -5.45
C GLY A 17 -8.54 -36.02 -6.31
N SER A 18 -8.11 -37.12 -5.69
CA SER A 18 -8.00 -38.44 -6.30
C SER A 18 -8.47 -39.49 -5.32
N ALA A 19 -8.93 -40.65 -5.83
CA ALA A 19 -9.36 -41.77 -5.01
C ALA A 19 -8.67 -43.05 -5.44
N THR A 20 -8.49 -43.97 -4.48
CA THR A 20 -7.95 -45.32 -4.70
C THR A 20 -8.73 -46.31 -3.83
N GLY A 21 -8.82 -47.57 -4.25
CA GLY A 21 -9.61 -48.61 -3.57
C GLY A 21 -11.08 -48.55 -4.00
N GLY A 22 -11.90 -49.45 -3.45
CA GLY A 22 -13.30 -49.63 -3.87
C GLY A 22 -13.44 -50.07 -5.32
N THR A 23 -14.64 -49.87 -5.90
CA THR A 23 -14.94 -50.24 -7.29
C THR A 23 -14.77 -49.01 -8.19
N ALA A 24 -13.91 -49.10 -9.21
CA ALA A 24 -13.62 -48.00 -10.12
C ALA A 24 -14.90 -47.42 -10.76
N GLY A 25 -14.89 -46.11 -11.02
CA GLY A 25 -16.06 -45.35 -11.46
C GLY A 25 -16.42 -44.28 -10.43
N TYR A 26 -15.38 -43.59 -9.92
CA TYR A 26 -15.53 -42.58 -8.86
C TYR A 26 -16.24 -41.31 -9.34
N THR A 27 -17.16 -40.86 -8.53
CA THR A 27 -17.74 -39.48 -8.61
C THR A 27 -17.22 -38.65 -7.47
N PHE A 28 -16.92 -37.37 -7.76
CA PHE A 28 -16.36 -36.43 -6.81
C PHE A 28 -17.30 -35.25 -6.67
N VAL A 29 -17.52 -34.78 -5.44
CA VAL A 29 -18.30 -33.56 -5.12
C VAL A 29 -17.58 -32.81 -4.03
N TRP A 30 -17.41 -31.53 -4.25
CA TRP A 30 -16.83 -30.62 -3.28
C TRP A 30 -17.93 -29.87 -2.53
N ASP A 31 -17.69 -29.54 -1.24
CA ASP A 31 -18.59 -28.74 -0.40
C ASP A 31 -18.56 -27.26 -0.69
N SER A 32 -17.77 -26.84 -1.69
CA SER A 32 -17.64 -25.44 -2.08
C SER A 32 -18.99 -24.85 -2.52
N ILE A 33 -19.05 -23.51 -2.54
CA ILE A 33 -20.20 -22.75 -3.05
C ILE A 33 -20.60 -23.32 -4.41
N ASN A 34 -21.82 -23.90 -4.50
CA ASN A 34 -22.42 -24.55 -5.67
C ASN A 34 -22.06 -26.04 -5.91
N GLY A 35 -21.44 -26.75 -4.94
CA GLY A 35 -21.26 -28.18 -5.05
C GLY A 35 -20.52 -28.63 -6.32
N GLN A 36 -19.30 -28.17 -6.53
CA GLN A 36 -18.53 -28.47 -7.72
C GLN A 36 -18.33 -30.02 -7.86
N ALA A 37 -18.65 -30.52 -9.04
CA ALA A 37 -18.45 -31.94 -9.37
C ALA A 37 -17.13 -32.13 -10.12
N GLY A 38 -16.49 -33.29 -9.89
CA GLY A 38 -15.22 -33.66 -10.52
C GLY A 38 -14.02 -33.58 -9.59
N GLN A 39 -12.88 -33.98 -10.11
CA GLN A 39 -11.63 -34.03 -9.34
C GLN A 39 -11.06 -32.66 -9.03
N ASN A 40 -11.33 -31.66 -9.88
CA ASN A 40 -10.85 -30.31 -9.73
C ASN A 40 -11.93 -29.42 -9.10
N ALA A 41 -11.53 -28.61 -8.12
CA ALA A 41 -12.30 -27.49 -7.63
C ALA A 41 -11.55 -26.20 -7.91
N ASN A 42 -12.28 -25.17 -8.35
CA ASN A 42 -11.75 -23.86 -8.68
C ASN A 42 -12.55 -22.78 -7.95
N ASN A 43 -12.01 -21.57 -7.92
CA ASN A 43 -12.65 -20.43 -7.26
C ASN A 43 -12.97 -20.72 -5.78
N LEU A 44 -12.07 -21.43 -5.12
CA LEU A 44 -12.20 -21.72 -3.70
C LEU A 44 -11.81 -20.50 -2.88
N THR A 45 -12.61 -20.22 -1.86
CA THR A 45 -12.27 -19.23 -0.84
C THR A 45 -11.17 -19.74 0.09
N PRO A 46 -10.46 -18.89 0.81
CA PRO A 46 -9.64 -19.32 1.93
C PRO A 46 -10.49 -20.11 2.95
N GLY A 47 -9.90 -21.15 3.52
CA GLY A 47 -10.58 -21.99 4.50
C GLY A 47 -10.48 -23.48 4.23
N VAL A 48 -11.27 -24.25 4.97
CA VAL A 48 -11.35 -25.71 4.86
C VAL A 48 -12.42 -26.09 3.84
N HIS A 49 -12.05 -26.94 2.90
CA HIS A 49 -12.96 -27.53 1.91
C HIS A 49 -12.94 -29.05 1.99
N THR A 50 -14.10 -29.65 1.81
CA THR A 50 -14.27 -31.11 1.87
C THR A 50 -14.57 -31.65 0.48
N ILE A 51 -13.89 -32.74 0.11
CA ILE A 51 -14.21 -33.53 -1.06
C ILE A 51 -14.93 -34.80 -0.61
N TYR A 52 -16.03 -35.12 -1.25
CA TYR A 52 -16.77 -36.38 -1.11
C TYR A 52 -16.57 -37.23 -2.36
N VAL A 53 -16.28 -38.49 -2.17
CA VAL A 53 -16.07 -39.43 -3.26
C VAL A 53 -17.04 -40.57 -3.09
N THR A 54 -17.67 -40.96 -4.18
CA THR A 54 -18.54 -42.18 -4.23
C THR A 54 -18.05 -43.10 -5.33
N ASP A 55 -17.88 -44.38 -5.03
CA ASP A 55 -17.51 -45.40 -6.00
C ASP A 55 -18.72 -45.93 -6.76
N GLN A 56 -18.50 -46.87 -7.71
CA GLN A 56 -19.58 -47.41 -8.53
C GLN A 56 -20.60 -48.22 -7.74
N GLU A 57 -20.20 -48.81 -6.59
CA GLU A 57 -21.08 -49.59 -5.72
C GLU A 57 -21.78 -48.73 -4.65
N GLY A 58 -21.56 -47.41 -4.68
CA GLY A 58 -22.16 -46.45 -3.74
C GLY A 58 -21.42 -46.32 -2.41
N CYS A 59 -20.21 -46.88 -2.27
CA CYS A 59 -19.38 -46.65 -1.09
C CYS A 59 -18.83 -45.22 -1.11
N THR A 60 -18.83 -44.54 0.03
CA THR A 60 -18.43 -43.15 0.12
C THR A 60 -17.20 -42.99 1.00
N ALA A 61 -16.36 -42.00 0.66
CA ALA A 61 -15.26 -41.50 1.47
C ALA A 61 -15.20 -39.95 1.37
N SER A 62 -14.57 -39.33 2.33
CA SER A 62 -14.34 -37.86 2.31
C SER A 62 -12.96 -37.51 2.84
N ASP A 63 -12.43 -36.39 2.38
CA ASP A 63 -11.18 -35.82 2.85
C ASP A 63 -11.29 -34.30 2.85
N THR A 64 -10.42 -33.62 3.59
CA THR A 64 -10.43 -32.17 3.73
C THR A 64 -9.12 -31.58 3.25
N VAL A 65 -9.22 -30.34 2.75
CA VAL A 65 -8.07 -29.53 2.32
C VAL A 65 -8.21 -28.09 2.80
N VAL A 66 -7.09 -27.46 3.10
CA VAL A 66 -7.05 -26.04 3.48
C VAL A 66 -6.53 -25.22 2.31
N ILE A 67 -7.31 -24.24 1.89
CA ILE A 67 -6.87 -23.17 0.99
C ILE A 67 -6.41 -22.01 1.87
N THR A 68 -5.17 -21.59 1.69
CA THR A 68 -4.58 -20.46 2.43
C THR A 68 -4.66 -19.18 1.60
N GLU A 69 -4.56 -18.05 2.28
CA GLU A 69 -4.42 -16.72 1.66
C GLU A 69 -3.16 -16.03 2.20
N PRO A 70 -2.54 -15.12 1.43
CA PRO A 70 -1.47 -14.26 1.94
C PRO A 70 -2.04 -13.22 2.91
N ASP A 71 -1.16 -12.57 3.69
CA ASP A 71 -1.54 -11.40 4.47
C ASP A 71 -1.97 -10.25 3.56
N LEU A 72 -2.80 -9.33 4.07
CA LEU A 72 -3.19 -8.14 3.32
C LEU A 72 -1.96 -7.29 3.01
N LEU A 73 -1.75 -6.96 1.73
CA LEU A 73 -0.74 -5.98 1.33
C LEU A 73 -1.17 -4.59 1.78
N THR A 74 -0.35 -3.94 2.59
CA THR A 74 -0.52 -2.56 3.04
C THR A 74 0.68 -1.72 2.65
N VAL A 75 0.49 -0.40 2.55
CA VAL A 75 1.55 0.56 2.31
C VAL A 75 1.30 1.81 3.15
N ASP A 76 2.31 2.22 3.89
CA ASP A 76 2.25 3.37 4.80
C ASP A 76 3.40 4.35 4.54
N ILE A 77 3.15 5.63 4.78
CA ILE A 77 4.15 6.70 4.69
C ILE A 77 5.08 6.61 5.91
N ILE A 78 6.38 6.79 5.69
CA ILE A 78 7.37 6.90 6.76
C ILE A 78 7.58 8.38 7.09
N ASP A 79 6.81 8.91 8.04
CA ASP A 79 6.84 10.33 8.40
C ASP A 79 8.24 10.82 8.80
N SER A 80 9.02 10.00 9.51
CA SER A 80 10.38 10.33 9.95
C SER A 80 11.38 10.52 8.79
N LEU A 81 11.05 10.05 7.59
CA LEU A 81 11.85 10.20 6.37
C LEU A 81 11.24 11.16 5.37
N THR A 82 10.07 11.75 5.68
CA THR A 82 9.43 12.75 4.84
C THR A 82 10.19 14.07 4.94
N VAL A 83 10.61 14.60 3.80
CA VAL A 83 11.24 15.92 3.67
C VAL A 83 10.30 16.82 2.87
N TYR A 84 9.87 17.92 3.47
CA TYR A 84 9.01 18.89 2.80
C TYR A 84 9.79 19.68 1.74
N SER A 85 9.10 20.09 0.70
CA SER A 85 9.69 20.92 -0.34
C SER A 85 9.91 22.36 0.15
N TYR A 86 11.00 22.98 -0.26
CA TYR A 86 11.19 24.43 -0.09
C TYR A 86 10.48 25.17 -1.23
N CYS A 87 9.89 26.32 -0.92
CA CYS A 87 9.20 27.12 -1.94
C CYS A 87 10.12 28.01 -2.78
N ASP A 88 11.42 27.81 -2.72
CA ASP A 88 12.42 28.45 -3.59
C ASP A 88 12.43 27.93 -5.02
N GLY A 89 11.53 26.99 -5.34
CA GLY A 89 11.48 26.32 -6.63
C GLY A 89 12.48 25.17 -6.76
N THR A 90 13.21 24.83 -5.69
CA THR A 90 14.07 23.64 -5.68
C THR A 90 13.21 22.40 -5.43
N ASN A 91 13.50 21.34 -6.18
CA ASN A 91 12.88 20.04 -5.98
C ASN A 91 13.57 19.33 -4.81
N SER A 92 13.27 19.74 -3.57
CA SER A 92 13.95 19.27 -2.36
C SER A 92 13.14 18.24 -1.55
N GLY A 93 11.87 18.02 -1.91
CA GLY A 93 10.98 17.13 -1.21
C GLY A 93 11.36 15.66 -1.36
N GLN A 94 11.05 14.86 -0.34
CA GLN A 94 11.22 13.42 -0.33
C GLN A 94 10.04 12.77 0.39
N LEU A 95 9.53 11.69 -0.16
CA LEU A 95 8.54 10.80 0.45
C LEU A 95 9.08 9.38 0.44
N CYS A 96 8.97 8.70 1.57
CA CYS A 96 9.32 7.28 1.69
C CYS A 96 8.12 6.49 2.21
N VAL A 97 7.98 5.26 1.73
CA VAL A 97 6.94 4.33 2.16
C VAL A 97 7.52 2.99 2.60
N VAL A 98 6.78 2.30 3.45
CA VAL A 98 7.00 0.90 3.80
C VAL A 98 5.80 0.09 3.32
N ALA A 99 6.07 -1.07 2.72
CA ALA A 99 5.06 -2.05 2.35
C ALA A 99 5.18 -3.27 3.27
N GLU A 100 4.03 -3.78 3.72
CA GLU A 100 3.95 -4.96 4.58
C GLU A 100 2.86 -5.90 4.08
N GLY A 101 2.96 -7.19 4.45
CA GLY A 101 2.00 -8.21 4.01
C GLY A 101 2.17 -8.60 2.54
N GLY A 102 1.14 -9.17 1.94
CA GLY A 102 1.19 -9.72 0.59
C GLY A 102 2.25 -10.84 0.44
N THR A 103 2.82 -10.92 -0.76
CA THR A 103 3.95 -11.83 -1.06
C THR A 103 5.19 -10.98 -1.34
N PRO A 104 6.23 -11.01 -0.49
CA PRO A 104 7.40 -10.12 -0.60
C PRO A 104 8.11 -10.21 -1.94
N ASN A 105 8.76 -9.16 -2.27
CA ASN A 105 9.32 -8.42 -3.38
C ASN A 105 8.30 -7.43 -3.90
N TYR A 106 8.47 -6.18 -3.44
CA TYR A 106 7.54 -5.11 -3.78
C TYR A 106 8.11 -4.23 -4.89
N ASN A 107 7.26 -3.93 -5.87
CA ASN A 107 7.52 -2.94 -6.92
C ASN A 107 6.73 -1.67 -6.61
N TYR A 108 7.35 -0.53 -6.77
CA TYR A 108 6.77 0.78 -6.50
C TYR A 108 6.61 1.56 -7.80
N VAL A 109 5.55 2.32 -7.92
CA VAL A 109 5.33 3.25 -9.03
C VAL A 109 4.73 4.54 -8.46
N TRP A 110 5.52 5.61 -8.50
CA TRP A 110 5.07 6.93 -8.09
C TRP A 110 4.46 7.68 -9.27
N ASN A 111 3.50 8.57 -8.97
CA ASN A 111 2.89 9.45 -9.97
C ASN A 111 3.70 10.73 -10.24
N ASP A 112 4.93 10.82 -9.73
CA ASP A 112 5.81 11.94 -9.95
C ASP A 112 6.26 12.05 -11.42
N VAL A 113 6.77 13.22 -11.81
CA VAL A 113 7.19 13.50 -13.20
C VAL A 113 8.32 12.57 -13.68
N LEU A 114 9.13 12.06 -12.74
CA LEU A 114 10.25 11.17 -13.04
C LEU A 114 9.84 9.70 -13.14
N GLY A 115 8.63 9.34 -12.66
CA GLY A 115 8.13 7.97 -12.61
C GLY A 115 9.02 7.07 -11.75
N GLN A 116 9.35 7.51 -10.55
CA GLN A 116 10.26 6.80 -9.64
C GLN A 116 9.68 5.46 -9.21
N THR A 117 10.56 4.47 -9.04
CA THR A 117 10.17 3.07 -8.77
C THR A 117 10.81 2.48 -7.53
N THR A 118 11.34 3.30 -6.65
CA THR A 118 11.91 2.89 -5.36
C THR A 118 10.93 3.16 -4.21
N SER A 119 11.20 2.61 -3.03
CA SER A 119 10.39 2.88 -1.84
C SER A 119 10.42 4.35 -1.39
N CYS A 120 11.37 5.14 -1.90
CA CYS A 120 11.44 6.58 -1.69
C CYS A 120 11.41 7.30 -3.03
N ALA A 121 10.59 8.35 -3.13
CA ALA A 121 10.64 9.34 -4.20
C ALA A 121 11.35 10.59 -3.68
N THR A 122 12.24 11.16 -4.48
CA THR A 122 13.08 12.31 -4.13
C THR A 122 12.97 13.41 -5.19
N ASN A 123 13.51 14.58 -4.89
CA ASN A 123 13.44 15.75 -5.79
C ASN A 123 11.98 16.15 -6.10
N LEU A 124 11.12 16.05 -5.10
CA LEU A 124 9.71 16.39 -5.21
C LEU A 124 9.48 17.88 -4.95
N ILE A 125 8.51 18.46 -5.63
CA ILE A 125 7.94 19.78 -5.30
C ILE A 125 6.72 19.59 -4.39
N ALA A 126 6.15 20.66 -3.87
CA ALA A 126 4.88 20.60 -3.15
C ALA A 126 3.75 20.23 -4.12
N ASP A 127 3.15 19.06 -3.91
CA ASP A 127 2.06 18.53 -4.73
C ASP A 127 1.46 17.29 -4.03
N ASN A 128 0.37 16.75 -4.59
CA ASN A 128 -0.19 15.46 -4.17
C ASN A 128 0.51 14.30 -4.89
N TYR A 129 1.05 13.39 -4.09
CA TYR A 129 1.73 12.20 -4.58
C TYR A 129 0.97 10.94 -4.21
N THR A 130 0.93 10.01 -5.15
CA THR A 130 0.39 8.67 -4.94
C THR A 130 1.45 7.65 -5.36
N VAL A 131 1.67 6.66 -4.51
CA VAL A 131 2.46 5.49 -4.87
C VAL A 131 1.55 4.28 -4.99
N LEU A 132 1.74 3.53 -6.06
CA LEU A 132 1.19 2.20 -6.24
C LEU A 132 2.27 1.19 -5.88
N VAL A 133 1.95 0.27 -4.99
CA VAL A 133 2.82 -0.84 -4.61
C VAL A 133 2.20 -2.14 -5.10
N MET A 134 3.02 -2.97 -5.72
CA MET A 134 2.62 -4.28 -6.24
C MET A 134 3.57 -5.34 -5.69
N ASP A 135 3.01 -6.42 -5.14
CA ASP A 135 3.77 -7.56 -4.64
C ASP A 135 4.14 -8.56 -5.75
N ASP A 136 4.85 -9.63 -5.41
CA ASP A 136 5.30 -10.66 -6.35
C ASP A 136 4.16 -11.48 -6.99
N ARG A 137 2.95 -11.41 -6.43
CA ARG A 137 1.72 -12.00 -6.99
C ARG A 137 0.82 -11.00 -7.69
N ASN A 138 1.28 -9.76 -7.90
CA ASN A 138 0.54 -8.65 -8.50
C ASN A 138 -0.66 -8.17 -7.65
N CYS A 139 -0.66 -8.39 -6.34
CA CYS A 139 -1.58 -7.73 -5.44
C CYS A 139 -1.17 -6.27 -5.28
N ILE A 140 -2.14 -5.36 -5.18
CA ILE A 140 -1.90 -3.92 -5.27
C ILE A 140 -2.37 -3.23 -3.98
N ALA A 141 -1.55 -2.31 -3.48
CA ALA A 141 -1.91 -1.33 -2.47
C ALA A 141 -1.49 0.07 -2.92
N THR A 142 -2.20 1.10 -2.46
CA THR A 142 -1.88 2.50 -2.79
C THR A 142 -1.99 3.38 -1.56
N VAL A 143 -1.14 4.40 -1.48
CA VAL A 143 -1.26 5.49 -0.51
C VAL A 143 -1.00 6.82 -1.21
N SER A 144 -1.73 7.86 -0.78
CA SER A 144 -1.55 9.23 -1.27
C SER A 144 -1.12 10.15 -0.13
N PHE A 145 -0.31 11.13 -0.44
CA PHE A 145 0.21 12.12 0.48
C PHE A 145 0.28 13.50 -0.17
N ASP A 146 -0.20 14.52 0.55
CA ASP A 146 -0.06 15.92 0.18
C ASP A 146 1.27 16.43 0.74
N LEU A 147 2.26 16.63 -0.14
CA LEU A 147 3.54 17.19 0.23
C LEU A 147 3.45 18.71 0.18
N ASP A 148 3.36 19.33 1.35
CA ASP A 148 3.29 20.77 1.48
C ASP A 148 4.66 21.45 1.30
N SER A 149 4.64 22.73 0.95
CA SER A 149 5.82 23.57 1.03
C SER A 149 5.99 24.14 2.45
N ILE A 150 7.22 24.19 2.92
CA ILE A 150 7.51 24.83 4.19
C ILE A 150 7.42 26.35 3.99
N THR A 151 6.40 26.96 4.57
CA THR A 151 6.31 28.42 4.71
C THR A 151 6.68 28.79 6.14
N SER A 152 7.73 29.56 6.33
CA SER A 152 8.00 30.16 7.64
C SER A 152 7.41 31.55 7.68
N SER A 153 6.40 31.75 8.53
CA SER A 153 5.96 33.10 8.87
C SER A 153 6.77 33.62 10.07
N MET A 154 7.36 34.77 9.93
CA MET A 154 7.94 35.49 11.08
C MET A 154 6.83 36.25 11.79
N THR A 155 6.59 35.92 13.05
CA THR A 155 5.69 36.71 13.91
C THR A 155 6.52 37.51 14.91
N THR A 156 6.29 38.81 15.01
CA THR A 156 6.88 39.65 16.04
C THR A 156 5.83 40.02 17.06
N ASP A 157 6.14 39.75 18.31
CA ASP A 157 5.27 40.07 19.45
C ASP A 157 5.86 41.35 20.11
N SER A 158 5.23 42.50 19.96
CA SER A 158 5.46 43.75 20.71
C SER A 158 6.37 44.88 20.17
N VAL A 159 6.70 44.91 18.90
CA VAL A 159 7.34 46.06 18.29
C VAL A 159 6.58 46.51 17.03
N ASP A 160 6.39 47.79 16.79
CA ASP A 160 5.76 48.27 15.54
C ASP A 160 6.72 48.09 14.36
N VAL A 161 6.74 46.86 13.88
CA VAL A 161 7.61 46.39 12.80
C VAL A 161 6.73 45.94 11.64
N THR A 162 6.97 46.48 10.46
CA THR A 162 6.41 45.92 9.25
C THR A 162 7.35 44.84 8.74
N VAL A 163 6.89 43.59 8.78
CA VAL A 163 7.63 42.45 8.24
C VAL A 163 7.02 42.08 6.90
N ASN A 164 7.81 42.10 5.86
CA ASN A 164 7.48 41.38 4.66
C ASN A 164 8.17 40.05 4.78
N ASP A 165 7.35 38.98 4.96
CA ASP A 165 7.85 37.64 5.06
C ASP A 165 8.68 37.28 3.83
N VAL A 166 9.67 36.42 4.03
CA VAL A 166 10.35 35.76 2.92
C VAL A 166 9.29 35.03 2.09
N SER A 167 9.37 35.13 0.77
CA SER A 167 8.43 34.45 -0.10
C SER A 167 8.50 32.93 0.12
N CYS A 168 9.66 32.45 0.58
CA CYS A 168 9.90 31.04 0.86
C CYS A 168 11.06 30.83 1.83
N PHE A 169 11.06 29.69 2.52
CA PHE A 169 12.17 29.28 3.38
C PHE A 169 13.48 29.16 2.56
N GLY A 170 14.53 29.82 3.03
CA GLY A 170 15.83 29.81 2.36
C GLY A 170 16.04 30.89 1.29
N ILE A 171 15.03 31.68 0.95
CA ILE A 171 15.17 32.88 0.11
C ILE A 171 15.38 34.11 1.01
N TYR A 172 16.31 34.97 0.62
CA TYR A 172 16.68 36.16 1.37
C TYR A 172 15.95 37.41 0.85
N ASP A 173 14.68 37.31 0.48
CA ASP A 173 13.85 38.38 -0.07
C ASP A 173 12.93 39.05 0.97
N GLY A 174 12.93 38.54 2.20
CA GLY A 174 12.22 39.17 3.32
C GLY A 174 12.83 40.48 3.72
N THR A 175 12.00 41.44 4.09
CA THR A 175 12.44 42.74 4.62
C THR A 175 11.79 43.00 5.96
N ILE A 176 12.58 43.53 6.88
CA ILE A 176 12.11 44.01 8.18
C ILE A 176 12.28 45.54 8.21
N ASN A 177 11.18 46.24 8.25
CA ASN A 177 11.19 47.68 8.43
C ASN A 177 10.74 47.99 9.86
N ILE A 178 11.61 48.58 10.65
CA ILE A 178 11.29 49.08 11.99
C ILE A 178 10.70 50.47 11.83
N ASN A 179 9.38 50.60 12.00
CA ASN A 179 8.67 51.84 11.78
C ASN A 179 8.73 52.78 13.00
N ASN A 180 8.78 52.24 14.20
CA ASN A 180 8.87 53.01 15.42
C ASN A 180 9.50 52.19 16.57
N VAL A 181 10.44 52.81 17.27
CA VAL A 181 11.00 52.27 18.51
C VAL A 181 10.56 53.18 19.64
N VAL A 182 9.57 52.75 20.42
CA VAL A 182 9.09 53.50 21.58
C VAL A 182 9.81 52.98 22.82
N GLY A 183 10.61 53.84 23.46
CA GLY A 183 11.21 53.55 24.75
C GLY A 183 12.67 53.11 24.73
N GLY A 184 13.56 53.94 24.32
CA GLY A 184 15.00 53.83 24.52
C GLY A 184 15.59 55.16 24.83
N SER A 185 16.39 55.29 25.88
CA SER A 185 17.25 56.48 26.08
C SER A 185 18.40 56.36 25.10
N LEU A 186 18.54 57.34 24.24
CA LEU A 186 19.78 57.48 23.45
C LEU A 186 20.94 57.70 24.39
N PRO A 187 22.12 57.13 24.11
CA PRO A 187 23.32 57.40 24.89
C PRO A 187 23.82 58.83 24.75
#